data_d0dc0f8bcee647677c015e6a7ad5de78
#
_entry.id   d0dc0f8bcee647677c015e6a7ad5de78
#
_cell.length_a   1.000
_cell.length_b   1.000
_cell.length_c   1.000
_cell.angle_alpha   90.00
_cell.angle_beta   90.00
_cell.angle_gamma   90.00
#
_symmetry.space_group_name_H-M   'P 1'
#
loop_
_entity.id
_entity.type
_entity.pdbx_description
1 polymer ?
#
loop_
_entity_poly.entity_id
_entity_poly.type
_entity_poly.pdbx_seq_one_letter_code
_entity_poly.pdbx_strand_id
1 'polypeptide(L)'
;MTNRFTELVLDCHDPERLAAFWCAVLDFEVIDRGEGKVEIGSWQPTVEEVRARQMPPTIVFIRVPEGKTVKNRLHLDVSPIDASTEDEAARLLALGATRVDVGQGPGRSWVVMADPEGNEFDVVRSLAPSAQRLPADCS
;
A
#
# COMPACT_ATOMS: atom_id res chain seq x y z
N MET A 1 -0.60 -9.59 -29.52
CA MET A 1 0.16 -8.49 -28.92
C MET A 1 -0.41 -8.23 -27.54
N THR A 2 0.47 -7.91 -26.60
CA THR A 2 0.08 -7.70 -25.23
C THR A 2 0.79 -6.47 -24.66
N ASN A 3 0.39 -6.08 -23.43
CA ASN A 3 1.00 -4.98 -22.70
C ASN A 3 1.68 -5.52 -21.44
N ARG A 4 2.49 -4.71 -20.83
CA ARG A 4 3.00 -4.91 -19.48
C ARG A 4 2.29 -3.97 -18.53
N PHE A 5 1.97 -4.46 -17.33
CA PHE A 5 1.52 -3.59 -16.24
C PHE A 5 2.77 -3.00 -15.59
N THR A 6 3.04 -1.72 -15.84
CA THR A 6 4.31 -1.12 -15.45
C THR A 6 4.24 -0.35 -14.14
N GLU A 7 3.12 0.32 -13.87
CA GLU A 7 3.01 1.16 -12.67
C GLU A 7 1.57 1.40 -12.28
N LEU A 8 1.34 1.59 -10.99
CA LEU A 8 0.09 2.07 -10.45
C LEU A 8 0.27 3.55 -10.11
N VAL A 9 -0.64 4.40 -10.55
CA VAL A 9 -0.59 5.84 -10.28
C VAL A 9 -1.65 6.20 -9.25
N LEU A 10 -1.23 6.89 -8.17
CA LEU A 10 -2.13 7.48 -7.20
C LEU A 10 -2.06 9.01 -7.32
N ASP A 11 -3.20 9.62 -7.58
CA ASP A 11 -3.34 11.07 -7.49
C ASP A 11 -3.42 11.47 -6.02
N CYS A 12 -2.77 12.58 -5.65
CA CYS A 12 -2.67 12.99 -4.26
C CYS A 12 -2.37 14.48 -4.14
N HIS A 13 -2.43 15.01 -2.91
CA HIS A 13 -2.04 16.40 -2.65
C HIS A 13 -0.55 16.54 -2.37
N ASP A 14 0.03 15.58 -1.62
CA ASP A 14 1.41 15.65 -1.16
C ASP A 14 2.15 14.36 -1.52
N PRO A 15 2.73 14.29 -2.74
CA PRO A 15 3.42 13.08 -3.17
C PRO A 15 4.57 12.65 -2.27
N GLU A 16 5.35 13.58 -1.73
CA GLU A 16 6.48 13.23 -0.86
C GLU A 16 6.02 12.58 0.44
N ARG A 17 4.99 13.12 1.08
CA ARG A 17 4.44 12.57 2.31
C ARG A 17 3.82 11.19 2.06
N LEU A 18 3.03 11.08 1.00
CA LEU A 18 2.36 9.83 0.69
C LEU A 18 3.35 8.74 0.29
N ALA A 19 4.37 9.11 -0.49
CA ALA A 19 5.45 8.18 -0.85
C ALA A 19 6.20 7.68 0.39
N ALA A 20 6.48 8.56 1.36
CA ALA A 20 7.17 8.17 2.60
C ALA A 20 6.34 7.15 3.39
N PHE A 21 5.02 7.35 3.47
CA PHE A 21 4.12 6.40 4.12
C PHE A 21 4.19 5.02 3.44
N TRP A 22 3.99 4.98 2.12
CA TRP A 22 3.93 3.70 1.41
C TRP A 22 5.29 3.01 1.33
N CYS A 23 6.40 3.76 1.31
CA CYS A 23 7.74 3.18 1.44
C CYS A 23 7.88 2.46 2.79
N ALA A 24 7.36 3.04 3.87
CA ALA A 24 7.41 2.42 5.20
C ALA A 24 6.50 1.19 5.29
N VAL A 25 5.35 1.21 4.62
CA VAL A 25 4.43 0.07 4.60
C VAL A 25 5.02 -1.12 3.83
N LEU A 26 5.61 -0.85 2.65
CA LEU A 26 5.98 -1.89 1.68
C LEU A 26 7.48 -2.21 1.68
N ASP A 27 8.28 -1.51 2.47
CA ASP A 27 9.74 -1.58 2.40
C ASP A 27 10.24 -1.26 0.98
N PHE A 28 9.60 -0.26 0.38
CA PHE A 28 10.02 0.31 -0.90
C PHE A 28 10.92 1.51 -0.67
N GLU A 29 11.58 1.94 -1.72
CA GLU A 29 12.40 3.15 -1.73
C GLU A 29 11.98 4.05 -2.89
N VAL A 30 12.31 5.32 -2.78
CA VAL A 30 12.07 6.27 -3.87
C VAL A 30 13.06 5.97 -4.98
N ILE A 31 12.55 5.69 -6.18
CA ILE A 31 13.38 5.35 -7.33
C ILE A 31 13.45 6.48 -8.37
N ASP A 32 12.51 7.42 -8.33
CA ASP A 32 12.54 8.58 -9.23
C ASP A 32 11.71 9.72 -8.66
N ARG A 33 12.06 10.94 -9.01
CA ARG A 33 11.33 12.16 -8.63
C ARG A 33 11.25 13.09 -9.82
N GLY A 34 10.12 13.78 -9.93
CA GLY A 34 9.91 14.86 -10.87
C GLY A 34 9.11 15.97 -10.19
N GLU A 35 8.78 17.02 -10.94
CA GLU A 35 7.93 18.08 -10.41
C GLU A 35 6.53 17.53 -10.14
N GLY A 36 6.10 17.56 -8.87
CA GLY A 36 4.80 17.05 -8.47
C GLY A 36 4.64 15.54 -8.62
N LYS A 37 5.75 14.79 -8.63
CA LYS A 37 5.72 13.36 -8.90
C LYS A 37 6.80 12.63 -8.11
N VAL A 38 6.44 11.50 -7.48
CA VAL A 38 7.38 10.60 -6.80
C VAL A 38 7.04 9.18 -7.19
N GLU A 39 8.05 8.41 -7.59
CA GLU A 39 7.91 6.99 -7.91
C GLU A 39 8.64 6.14 -6.89
N ILE A 40 8.00 5.09 -6.41
CA ILE A 40 8.58 4.17 -5.42
C ILE A 40 8.52 2.73 -5.93
N GLY A 41 9.44 1.90 -5.44
CA GLY A 41 9.48 0.48 -5.77
C GLY A 41 10.56 -0.23 -4.98
N SER A 42 10.63 -1.55 -5.16
CA SER A 42 11.71 -2.36 -4.57
C SER A 42 12.99 -2.25 -5.39
N TRP A 43 12.86 -1.99 -6.69
CA TRP A 43 13.96 -1.69 -7.59
C TRP A 43 13.42 -0.98 -8.82
N GLN A 44 14.32 -0.49 -9.69
CA GLN A 44 13.94 0.06 -10.98
C GLN A 44 14.31 -0.94 -12.09
N PRO A 45 13.32 -1.62 -12.71
CA PRO A 45 13.62 -2.59 -13.75
C PRO A 45 14.08 -1.90 -15.04
N THR A 46 14.89 -2.59 -15.81
CA THR A 46 15.35 -2.10 -17.12
C THR A 46 14.25 -2.32 -18.18
N VAL A 47 14.36 -1.60 -19.28
CA VAL A 47 13.44 -1.79 -20.41
C VAL A 47 13.49 -3.24 -20.91
N GLU A 48 14.67 -3.84 -20.97
CA GLU A 48 14.85 -5.22 -21.41
C GLU A 48 14.13 -6.20 -20.49
N GLU A 49 14.21 -6.00 -19.17
CA GLU A 49 13.51 -6.84 -18.20
C GLU A 49 12.00 -6.75 -18.37
N VAL A 50 11.48 -5.53 -18.52
CA VAL A 50 10.05 -5.31 -18.69
C VAL A 50 9.55 -5.92 -20.01
N ARG A 51 10.33 -5.78 -21.07
CA ARG A 51 9.99 -6.42 -22.36
C ARG A 51 9.92 -7.93 -22.27
N ALA A 52 10.84 -8.52 -21.52
CA ALA A 52 10.98 -9.99 -21.47
C ALA A 52 9.82 -10.65 -20.70
N ARG A 53 9.32 -10.01 -19.65
CA ARG A 53 8.27 -10.60 -18.81
C ARG A 53 7.59 -9.54 -17.95
N GLN A 54 6.45 -9.91 -17.35
CA GLN A 54 5.79 -9.05 -16.39
C GLN A 54 6.67 -8.93 -15.14
N MET A 55 7.13 -7.69 -14.87
CA MET A 55 7.89 -7.37 -13.66
C MET A 55 6.94 -6.79 -12.61
N PRO A 56 7.32 -6.81 -11.31
CA PRO A 56 6.53 -6.14 -10.29
C PRO A 56 6.34 -4.66 -10.64
N PRO A 57 5.11 -4.15 -10.66
CA PRO A 57 4.88 -2.74 -10.96
C PRO A 57 5.38 -1.84 -9.84
N THR A 58 5.73 -0.61 -10.21
CA THR A 58 6.04 0.44 -9.25
C THR A 58 4.79 1.23 -8.90
N ILE A 59 4.90 2.15 -7.94
CA ILE A 59 3.80 3.06 -7.58
C ILE A 59 4.28 4.49 -7.80
N VAL A 60 3.46 5.29 -8.50
CA VAL A 60 3.75 6.68 -8.80
C VAL A 60 2.71 7.56 -8.12
N PHE A 61 3.16 8.55 -7.35
CA PHE A 61 2.29 9.53 -6.70
C PHE A 61 2.38 10.85 -7.47
N ILE A 62 1.24 11.35 -7.93
CA ILE A 62 1.17 12.55 -8.76
C ILE A 62 0.29 13.57 -8.06
N ARG A 63 0.81 14.81 -7.94
CA ARG A 63 0.05 15.90 -7.32
C ARG A 63 -1.10 16.33 -8.23
N VAL A 64 -2.30 16.40 -7.62
CA VAL A 64 -3.50 16.93 -8.26
C VAL A 64 -4.16 17.94 -7.32
N PRO A 65 -4.96 18.88 -7.85
CA PRO A 65 -5.58 19.90 -7.00
C PRO A 65 -6.77 19.39 -6.20
N GLU A 66 -7.50 18.40 -6.71
CA GLU A 66 -8.69 17.88 -6.02
C GLU A 66 -8.32 16.84 -4.96
N GLY A 67 -9.10 16.81 -3.88
CA GLY A 67 -9.00 15.79 -2.85
C GLY A 67 -9.88 14.59 -3.16
N LYS A 68 -9.67 13.52 -2.41
CA LYS A 68 -10.49 12.33 -2.49
C LYS A 68 -11.79 12.55 -1.72
N THR A 69 -12.94 12.30 -2.37
CA THR A 69 -14.26 12.53 -1.77
C THR A 69 -15.12 11.27 -1.69
N VAL A 70 -14.86 10.27 -2.53
CA VAL A 70 -15.62 9.02 -2.56
C VAL A 70 -14.69 7.84 -2.33
N LYS A 71 -15.26 6.70 -1.91
CA LYS A 71 -14.48 5.48 -1.69
C LYS A 71 -13.79 5.04 -2.98
N ASN A 72 -12.52 4.65 -2.87
CA ASN A 72 -11.78 4.12 -4.02
C ASN A 72 -12.41 2.80 -4.49
N ARG A 73 -12.46 2.63 -5.79
CA ARG A 73 -12.91 1.38 -6.40
C ARG A 73 -11.77 0.37 -6.56
N LEU A 74 -10.53 0.88 -6.66
CA LEU A 74 -9.32 0.06 -6.60
C LEU A 74 -8.66 0.29 -5.25
N HIS A 75 -8.23 -0.76 -4.59
CA HIS A 75 -7.52 -0.66 -3.33
C HIS A 75 -6.42 -1.71 -3.27
N LEU A 76 -5.36 -1.38 -2.55
CA LEU A 76 -4.27 -2.33 -2.33
C LEU A 76 -4.61 -3.24 -1.16
N ASP A 77 -4.22 -4.50 -1.28
CA ASP A 77 -4.20 -5.44 -0.16
C ASP A 77 -2.75 -5.67 0.22
N VAL A 78 -2.43 -5.54 1.50
CA VAL A 78 -1.09 -5.80 2.02
C VAL A 78 -1.14 -6.93 3.05
N SER A 79 -0.10 -7.76 3.08
CA SER A 79 0.01 -8.88 4.00
C SER A 79 1.28 -8.72 4.83
N PRO A 80 1.17 -8.62 6.16
CA PRO A 80 2.36 -8.51 7.00
C PRO A 80 3.17 -9.82 6.95
N ILE A 81 4.49 -9.69 6.92
CA ILE A 81 5.38 -10.86 6.81
C ILE A 81 5.90 -11.35 8.16
N ASP A 82 5.95 -10.48 9.18
CA ASP A 82 6.55 -10.78 10.46
C ASP A 82 5.63 -10.52 11.67
N ALA A 83 4.39 -10.14 11.44
CA ALA A 83 3.47 -9.76 12.51
C ALA A 83 2.06 -10.27 12.20
N SER A 84 1.20 -10.28 13.21
CA SER A 84 -0.21 -10.54 12.99
C SER A 84 -0.86 -9.36 12.26
N THR A 85 -2.02 -9.60 11.66
CA THR A 85 -2.79 -8.55 10.99
C THR A 85 -3.09 -7.38 11.94
N GLU A 86 -3.48 -7.68 13.18
CA GLU A 86 -3.80 -6.64 14.17
C GLU A 86 -2.56 -5.86 14.60
N ASP A 87 -1.43 -6.51 14.81
CA ASP A 87 -0.18 -5.84 15.18
C ASP A 87 0.29 -4.93 14.04
N GLU A 88 0.14 -5.37 12.81
CA GLU A 88 0.48 -4.54 11.65
C GLU A 88 -0.45 -3.33 11.56
N ALA A 89 -1.75 -3.52 11.76
CA ALA A 89 -2.69 -2.40 11.76
C ALA A 89 -2.28 -1.35 12.81
N ALA A 90 -1.85 -1.77 14.00
CA ALA A 90 -1.37 -0.86 15.03
C ALA A 90 -0.11 -0.10 14.58
N ARG A 91 0.82 -0.79 13.92
CA ARG A 91 2.02 -0.15 13.37
C ARG A 91 1.67 0.92 12.33
N LEU A 92 0.72 0.60 11.45
CA LEU A 92 0.31 1.53 10.39
C LEU A 92 -0.42 2.76 10.94
N LEU A 93 -1.17 2.61 12.04
CA LEU A 93 -1.75 3.77 12.73
C LEU A 93 -0.66 4.73 13.19
N ALA A 94 0.43 4.21 13.74
CA ALA A 94 1.56 5.04 14.16
C ALA A 94 2.25 5.75 13.00
N LEU A 95 2.16 5.19 11.78
CA LEU A 95 2.73 5.80 10.57
C LEU A 95 1.81 6.84 9.93
N GLY A 96 0.57 6.99 10.40
CA GLY A 96 -0.35 7.99 9.89
C GLY A 96 -1.59 7.45 9.19
N ALA A 97 -1.78 6.13 9.15
CA ALA A 97 -3.01 5.54 8.65
C ALA A 97 -4.13 5.69 9.66
N THR A 98 -5.37 5.50 9.21
CA THR A 98 -6.54 5.46 10.08
C THR A 98 -7.34 4.20 9.80
N ARG A 99 -8.13 3.72 10.78
CA ARG A 99 -9.06 2.63 10.54
C ARG A 99 -10.30 3.18 9.87
N VAL A 100 -10.87 2.38 8.97
CA VAL A 100 -12.05 2.79 8.19
C VAL A 100 -13.13 1.72 8.29
N ASP A 101 -14.36 2.16 8.53
CA ASP A 101 -15.52 1.29 8.46
C ASP A 101 -16.17 1.46 7.08
N VAL A 102 -16.13 0.40 6.28
CA VAL A 102 -16.77 0.39 4.96
C VAL A 102 -17.95 -0.60 4.93
N GLY A 103 -18.49 -0.92 6.12
CA GLY A 103 -19.61 -1.83 6.24
C GLY A 103 -19.26 -3.30 6.26
N GLN A 104 -17.99 -3.65 6.49
CA GLN A 104 -17.54 -5.04 6.50
C GLN A 104 -18.03 -5.81 7.72
N GLY A 105 -18.43 -5.13 8.80
CA GLY A 105 -18.93 -5.76 10.01
C GLY A 105 -17.85 -6.42 10.85
N PRO A 106 -18.23 -6.96 12.02
CA PRO A 106 -17.27 -7.65 12.90
C PRO A 106 -16.90 -9.04 12.37
N GLY A 107 -15.80 -9.60 12.88
CA GLY A 107 -15.39 -10.97 12.59
C GLY A 107 -14.69 -11.16 11.27
N ARG A 108 -14.26 -10.10 10.62
CA ARG A 108 -13.53 -10.20 9.36
C ARG A 108 -12.06 -10.55 9.60
N SER A 109 -11.45 -11.24 8.64
CA SER A 109 -10.05 -11.64 8.70
C SER A 109 -9.10 -10.55 8.19
N TRP A 110 -9.63 -9.40 7.79
CA TRP A 110 -8.84 -8.27 7.30
C TRP A 110 -9.28 -6.98 8.01
N VAL A 111 -8.38 -6.00 7.98
CA VAL A 111 -8.63 -4.68 8.56
C VAL A 111 -8.61 -3.66 7.43
N VAL A 112 -9.67 -2.87 7.30
CA VAL A 112 -9.71 -1.78 6.33
C VAL A 112 -9.12 -0.54 6.96
N MET A 113 -8.20 0.10 6.25
CA MET A 113 -7.51 1.30 6.69
C MET A 113 -7.51 2.33 5.58
N ALA A 114 -7.15 3.56 5.92
CA ALA A 114 -6.91 4.61 4.94
C ALA A 114 -5.50 5.16 5.15
N ASP A 115 -4.84 5.49 4.03
CA ASP A 115 -3.54 6.13 4.08
C ASP A 115 -3.69 7.61 4.50
N PRO A 116 -2.59 8.36 4.67
CA PRO A 116 -2.68 9.77 5.12
C PRO A 116 -3.51 10.69 4.22
N GLU A 117 -3.80 10.29 2.99
CA GLU A 117 -4.67 11.07 2.10
C GLU A 117 -6.05 10.45 1.93
N GLY A 118 -6.38 9.46 2.73
CA GLY A 118 -7.73 8.88 2.76
C GLY A 118 -7.94 7.73 1.79
N ASN A 119 -6.90 7.24 1.10
CA ASN A 119 -7.05 6.10 0.19
C ASN A 119 -7.23 4.82 1.00
N GLU A 120 -8.34 4.12 0.79
CA GLU A 120 -8.65 2.88 1.48
C GLU A 120 -7.74 1.75 0.98
N PHE A 121 -7.27 0.95 1.92
CA PHE A 121 -6.50 -0.26 1.63
C PHE A 121 -6.80 -1.29 2.72
N ASP A 122 -6.47 -2.55 2.46
CA ASP A 122 -6.74 -3.63 3.40
C ASP A 122 -5.44 -4.24 3.89
N VAL A 123 -5.36 -4.47 5.21
CA VAL A 123 -4.36 -5.36 5.79
C VAL A 123 -5.03 -6.72 5.86
N VAL A 124 -4.54 -7.65 5.03
CA VAL A 124 -5.16 -8.96 4.88
C VAL A 124 -4.39 -10.01 5.67
N ARG A 125 -4.40 -11.27 5.23
CA ARG A 125 -3.81 -12.35 6.01
C ARG A 125 -2.33 -12.16 6.27
N SER A 126 -1.89 -12.50 7.48
CA SER A 126 -0.48 -12.52 7.82
C SER A 126 0.24 -13.66 7.12
N LEU A 127 1.45 -13.38 6.63
CA LEU A 127 2.37 -14.37 6.06
C LEU A 127 3.41 -14.83 7.09
N ALA A 128 3.33 -14.32 8.31
CA ALA A 128 4.25 -14.70 9.39
C ALA A 128 4.12 -16.20 9.71
N PRO A 129 5.15 -16.82 10.28
CA PRO A 129 5.05 -18.20 10.76
C PRO A 129 3.86 -18.37 11.70
N SER A 130 3.23 -19.57 11.72
CA SER A 130 1.95 -19.82 12.37
C SER A 130 1.87 -19.31 13.80
N ALA A 131 2.97 -19.44 14.57
CA ALA A 131 3.02 -18.99 15.96
C ALA A 131 2.91 -17.46 16.11
N GLN A 132 3.26 -16.72 15.06
CA GLN A 132 3.23 -15.24 15.05
C GLN A 132 1.99 -14.67 14.37
N ARG A 133 1.18 -15.52 13.73
CA ARG A 133 -0.05 -15.06 13.06
C ARG A 133 -1.20 -14.89 14.04
N LEU A 134 -1.16 -15.57 15.17
CA LEU A 134 -2.22 -15.50 16.16
C LEU A 134 -2.13 -14.19 16.94
N PRO A 135 -3.27 -13.56 17.25
CA PRO A 135 -3.25 -12.43 18.17
C PRO A 135 -2.69 -12.83 19.52
N ALA A 136 -2.08 -11.89 20.22
CA ALA A 136 -1.43 -12.17 21.51
C ALA A 136 -2.40 -12.66 22.60
N ASP A 137 -3.70 -12.41 22.43
CA ASP A 137 -4.76 -12.80 23.35
C ASP A 137 -5.56 -14.01 22.91
N CYS A 138 -5.16 -14.66 21.84
CA CYS A 138 -5.74 -15.95 21.41
C CYS A 138 -5.05 -17.07 22.15
N SER A 139 -5.39 -17.24 23.41
CA SER A 139 -4.92 -18.39 24.20
C SER A 139 -6.04 -19.40 24.38
#